data_4add5a6d61b196a4bfa8aeece41b9ab4
#
_entry.id   4add5a6d61b196a4bfa8aeece41b9ab4
#
_cell.length_a   1.000
_cell.length_b   1.000
_cell.length_c   1.000
_cell.angle_alpha   90.00
_cell.angle_beta   90.00
_cell.angle_gamma   90.00
#
_symmetry.space_group_name_H-M   'P 1'
#
loop_
_entity.id
_entity.type
_entity.pdbx_description
1 polymer ?
#
loop_
_entity_poly.entity_id
_entity_poly.type
_entity_poly.pdbx_seq_one_letter_code
_entity_poly.pdbx_strand_id
1 'polypeptide(L)'
;MARMSLHSPGPVPACPVCLQAAPQPFMHVDGRDYWRCDACEATFVPPAQRPTVADERAEYLLHRNDPDDPGYQRFLARLAAPLLQRLPPAAAGLDYGCGPGPALAAMLRAAGHAVALYDPFFAPDAAVLARRY
;
A
#
# COMPACT_ATOMS: atom_id res chain seq x y z
N MET A 1 32.08 18.67 1.52
CA MET A 1 31.55 18.65 0.13
C MET A 1 31.38 17.18 -0.28
N ALA A 2 30.18 16.64 -0.14
CA ALA A 2 29.89 15.25 -0.52
C ALA A 2 29.77 15.22 -2.07
N ARG A 3 30.61 14.39 -2.71
CA ARG A 3 30.52 14.12 -4.14
C ARG A 3 29.22 13.39 -4.41
N MET A 4 28.28 14.04 -5.09
CA MET A 4 27.17 13.37 -5.74
C MET A 4 27.77 12.42 -6.80
N SER A 5 27.78 11.12 -6.52
CA SER A 5 28.04 10.10 -7.54
C SER A 5 26.91 10.15 -8.56
N LEU A 6 27.24 10.63 -9.76
CA LEU A 6 26.38 10.50 -10.92
C LEU A 6 26.33 9.02 -11.31
N HIS A 7 25.40 8.27 -10.70
CA HIS A 7 24.97 7.01 -11.26
C HIS A 7 24.28 7.33 -12.58
N SER A 8 24.76 6.74 -13.67
CA SER A 8 24.03 6.82 -14.95
C SER A 8 22.66 6.21 -14.72
N PRO A 9 21.58 6.97 -14.83
CA PRO A 9 20.26 6.39 -14.67
C PRO A 9 20.07 5.35 -15.77
N GLY A 10 19.64 4.14 -15.38
CA GLY A 10 19.19 3.12 -16.32
C GLY A 10 18.06 3.65 -17.22
N PRO A 11 17.52 2.83 -18.13
CA PRO A 11 16.43 3.26 -19.01
C PRO A 11 15.29 3.86 -18.19
N VAL A 12 14.81 5.04 -18.65
CA VAL A 12 13.73 5.78 -17.99
C VAL A 12 12.48 4.87 -17.90
N PRO A 13 11.99 4.54 -16.71
CA PRO A 13 10.82 3.67 -16.57
C PRO A 13 9.54 4.45 -16.92
N ALA A 14 8.53 3.76 -17.47
CA ALA A 14 7.19 4.36 -17.56
C ALA A 14 6.59 4.53 -16.17
N CYS A 15 5.77 5.56 -15.97
CA CYS A 15 5.03 5.74 -14.73
C CYS A 15 4.05 4.58 -14.52
N PRO A 16 4.08 3.86 -13.38
CA PRO A 16 3.20 2.72 -13.14
C PRO A 16 1.75 3.12 -12.86
N VAL A 17 1.48 4.41 -12.63
CA VAL A 17 0.14 4.92 -12.31
C VAL A 17 -0.59 5.43 -13.55
N CYS A 18 0.00 6.41 -14.28
CA CYS A 18 -0.67 7.00 -15.44
C CYS A 18 -0.15 6.44 -16.78
N LEU A 19 0.85 5.56 -16.76
CA LEU A 19 1.48 4.90 -17.91
C LEU A 19 2.15 5.86 -18.91
N GLN A 20 2.22 7.15 -18.60
CA GLN A 20 2.88 8.14 -19.47
C GLN A 20 4.40 8.03 -19.38
N ALA A 21 5.07 8.31 -20.50
CA ALA A 21 6.53 8.41 -20.55
C ALA A 21 6.96 9.78 -20.04
N ALA A 22 7.93 9.81 -19.19
CA ALA A 22 8.84 10.85 -18.73
C ALA A 22 8.77 11.15 -17.22
N PRO A 23 8.93 10.14 -16.35
CA PRO A 23 9.29 10.44 -14.99
C PRO A 23 10.70 11.01 -14.92
N GLN A 24 10.94 11.88 -13.94
CA GLN A 24 12.24 12.47 -13.68
C GLN A 24 12.89 11.81 -12.46
N PRO A 25 14.23 11.71 -12.40
CA PRO A 25 14.92 11.33 -11.18
C PRO A 25 14.54 12.30 -10.05
N PHE A 26 14.13 11.77 -8.90
CA PHE A 26 13.65 12.59 -7.79
C PHE A 26 14.61 12.58 -6.60
N MET A 27 15.00 11.40 -6.13
CA MET A 27 15.95 11.25 -5.03
C MET A 27 16.62 9.86 -5.05
N HIS A 28 17.75 9.76 -4.36
CA HIS A 28 18.42 8.49 -4.07
C HIS A 28 18.48 8.31 -2.56
N VAL A 29 17.88 7.23 -2.04
CA VAL A 29 17.82 6.93 -0.61
C VAL A 29 18.04 5.44 -0.41
N ASP A 30 18.94 5.07 0.50
CA ASP A 30 19.24 3.70 0.89
C ASP A 30 19.51 2.76 -0.31
N GLY A 31 20.28 3.24 -1.29
CA GLY A 31 20.65 2.48 -2.48
C GLY A 31 19.53 2.33 -3.52
N ARG A 32 18.42 3.04 -3.38
CA ARG A 32 17.28 3.04 -4.30
C ARG A 32 17.10 4.39 -4.98
N ASP A 33 16.82 4.36 -6.28
CA ASP A 33 16.49 5.54 -7.08
C ASP A 33 14.98 5.74 -7.10
N TYR A 34 14.54 6.89 -6.63
CA TYR A 34 13.13 7.28 -6.71
C TYR A 34 12.92 8.19 -7.90
N TRP A 35 11.88 7.89 -8.65
CA TRP A 35 11.44 8.66 -9.81
C TRP A 35 10.11 9.34 -9.50
N ARG A 36 9.90 10.53 -10.04
CA ARG A 36 8.65 11.27 -9.94
C ARG A 36 8.06 11.52 -11.31
N CYS A 37 6.77 11.26 -11.45
CA CYS A 37 6.05 11.53 -12.70
C CYS A 37 5.60 12.97 -12.74
N ASP A 38 5.95 13.70 -13.81
CA ASP A 38 5.53 15.09 -13.99
C ASP A 38 4.03 15.23 -14.30
N ALA A 39 3.38 14.17 -14.82
CA ALA A 39 1.98 14.21 -15.19
C ALA A 39 1.01 13.95 -14.02
N CYS A 40 1.33 12.98 -13.14
CA CYS A 40 0.44 12.58 -12.05
C CYS A 40 1.08 12.67 -10.66
N GLU A 41 2.31 13.17 -10.58
CA GLU A 41 3.11 13.37 -9.37
C GLU A 41 3.40 12.09 -8.56
N ALA A 42 3.07 10.91 -9.08
CA ALA A 42 3.42 9.65 -8.45
C ALA A 42 4.93 9.52 -8.28
N THR A 43 5.37 9.14 -7.08
CA THR A 43 6.77 8.81 -6.78
C THR A 43 6.89 7.30 -6.65
N PHE A 44 7.87 6.70 -7.33
CA PHE A 44 8.03 5.26 -7.40
C PHE A 44 9.48 4.81 -7.57
N VAL A 45 9.74 3.55 -7.29
CA VAL A 45 11.02 2.86 -7.51
C VAL A 45 10.95 2.06 -8.80
N PRO A 46 12.00 2.06 -9.66
CA PRO A 46 12.03 1.27 -10.89
C PRO A 46 11.82 -0.24 -10.60
N PRO A 47 11.20 -0.98 -11.52
CA PRO A 47 10.95 -2.41 -11.32
C PRO A 47 12.18 -3.22 -10.93
N ALA A 48 13.35 -2.91 -11.52
CA ALA A 48 14.61 -3.61 -11.24
C ALA A 48 15.13 -3.44 -9.80
N GLN A 49 14.65 -2.43 -9.08
CA GLN A 49 15.06 -2.15 -7.69
C GLN A 49 13.96 -2.50 -6.67
N ARG A 50 12.86 -3.08 -7.11
CA ARG A 50 11.80 -3.58 -6.23
C ARG A 50 12.23 -4.91 -5.60
N PRO A 51 11.75 -5.24 -4.39
CA PRO A 51 11.96 -6.56 -3.82
C PRO A 51 11.35 -7.64 -4.74
N THR A 52 11.88 -8.85 -4.64
CA THR A 52 11.20 -10.01 -5.26
C THR A 52 9.89 -10.29 -4.52
N VAL A 53 8.97 -11.02 -5.16
CA VAL A 53 7.70 -11.44 -4.54
C VAL A 53 7.94 -12.22 -3.24
N ALA A 54 9.00 -13.02 -3.18
CA ALA A 54 9.36 -13.79 -1.99
C ALA A 54 9.88 -12.89 -0.86
N ASP A 55 10.74 -11.92 -1.18
CA ASP A 55 11.30 -10.98 -0.21
C ASP A 55 10.21 -10.05 0.32
N GLU A 56 9.33 -9.56 -0.55
CA GLU A 56 8.19 -8.73 -0.17
C GLU A 56 7.27 -9.48 0.81
N ARG A 57 6.91 -10.73 0.50
CA ARG A 57 6.10 -11.55 1.39
C ARG A 57 6.78 -11.82 2.72
N ALA A 58 8.09 -12.08 2.72
CA ALA A 58 8.87 -12.30 3.93
C ALA A 58 8.86 -11.07 4.84
N GLU A 59 8.99 -9.88 4.27
CA GLU A 59 8.93 -8.61 5.00
C GLU A 59 7.56 -8.39 5.66
N TYR A 60 6.47 -8.66 4.94
CA TYR A 60 5.12 -8.55 5.52
C TYR A 60 4.87 -9.55 6.66
N LEU A 61 5.50 -10.72 6.64
CA LEU A 61 5.40 -11.70 7.73
C LEU A 61 6.11 -11.27 9.02
N LEU A 62 7.01 -10.27 8.96
CA LEU A 62 7.61 -9.67 10.15
C LEU A 62 6.65 -8.75 10.89
N HIS A 63 5.60 -8.27 10.24
CA HIS A 63 4.60 -7.40 10.84
C HIS A 63 3.68 -8.21 11.77
N ARG A 64 3.71 -7.88 13.05
CA ARG A 64 2.80 -8.47 14.04
C ARG A 64 1.52 -7.66 14.13
N ASN A 65 0.65 -7.83 13.15
CA ASN A 65 -0.65 -7.15 13.08
C ASN A 65 -1.71 -8.00 13.80
N ASP A 66 -1.57 -8.14 15.11
CA ASP A 66 -2.54 -8.88 15.93
C ASP A 66 -3.81 -8.05 16.10
N PRO A 67 -4.98 -8.52 15.60
CA PRO A 67 -6.25 -7.82 15.76
C PRO A 67 -6.66 -7.61 17.22
N ASP A 68 -6.17 -8.45 18.11
CA ASP A 68 -6.51 -8.42 19.54
C ASP A 68 -5.52 -7.56 20.36
N ASP A 69 -4.43 -7.03 19.73
CA ASP A 69 -3.51 -6.12 20.40
C ASP A 69 -4.16 -4.74 20.61
N PRO A 70 -4.37 -4.31 21.87
CA PRO A 70 -4.96 -3.00 22.16
C PRO A 70 -4.12 -1.82 21.67
N GLY A 71 -2.79 -1.98 21.56
CA GLY A 71 -1.88 -0.97 21.03
C GLY A 71 -2.13 -0.76 19.55
N TYR A 72 -2.21 -1.85 18.80
CA TYR A 72 -2.48 -1.83 17.37
C TYR A 72 -3.90 -1.33 17.08
N GLN A 73 -4.89 -1.74 17.85
CA GLN A 73 -6.26 -1.21 17.74
C GLN A 73 -6.32 0.30 17.96
N ARG A 74 -5.62 0.84 18.97
CA ARG A 74 -5.53 2.31 19.18
C ARG A 74 -4.88 3.04 18.03
N PHE A 75 -3.86 2.45 17.42
CA PHE A 75 -3.23 3.01 16.22
C PHE A 75 -4.22 3.08 15.06
N LEU A 76 -4.91 1.98 14.77
CA LEU A 76 -5.92 1.89 13.71
C LEU A 76 -7.14 2.76 13.96
N ALA A 77 -7.51 3.00 15.22
CA ALA A 77 -8.62 3.88 15.58
C ALA A 77 -8.46 5.31 15.08
N ARG A 78 -7.23 5.77 14.83
CA ARG A 78 -6.95 7.09 14.23
C ARG A 78 -7.55 7.22 12.83
N LEU A 79 -7.66 6.10 12.11
CA LEU A 79 -8.34 6.03 10.82
C LEU A 79 -9.79 5.59 10.98
N ALA A 80 -10.05 4.53 11.73
CA ALA A 80 -11.38 3.94 11.88
C ALA A 80 -12.40 4.91 12.47
N ALA A 81 -12.05 5.67 13.51
CA ALA A 81 -12.99 6.56 14.17
C ALA A 81 -13.53 7.68 13.25
N PRO A 82 -12.70 8.49 12.56
CA PRO A 82 -13.23 9.49 11.63
C PRO A 82 -13.91 8.89 10.40
N LEU A 83 -13.51 7.68 9.98
CA LEU A 83 -14.16 6.97 8.88
C LEU A 83 -15.58 6.56 9.26
N LEU A 84 -15.76 5.93 10.42
CA LEU A 84 -17.08 5.50 10.93
C LEU A 84 -18.08 6.66 11.08
N GLN A 85 -17.60 7.86 11.38
CA GLN A 85 -18.46 9.06 11.46
C GLN A 85 -19.01 9.52 10.11
N ARG A 86 -18.41 9.07 8.99
CA ARG A 86 -18.77 9.48 7.63
C ARG A 86 -19.46 8.39 6.82
N LEU A 87 -19.31 7.14 7.25
CA LEU A 87 -19.94 6.02 6.54
C LEU A 87 -21.45 5.99 6.81
N PRO A 88 -22.28 5.70 5.79
CA PRO A 88 -23.67 5.40 6.02
C PRO A 88 -23.81 4.08 6.80
N PRO A 89 -24.93 3.85 7.49
CA PRO A 89 -25.18 2.57 8.17
C PRO A 89 -25.04 1.39 7.22
N ALA A 90 -24.47 0.29 7.72
CA ALA A 90 -24.26 -0.95 6.96
C ALA A 90 -23.53 -0.77 5.62
N ALA A 91 -22.61 0.16 5.53
CA ALA A 91 -21.82 0.40 4.31
C ALA A 91 -21.03 -0.84 3.92
N ALA A 92 -20.82 -1.00 2.60
CA ALA A 92 -19.90 -1.99 2.05
C ALA A 92 -18.57 -1.33 1.70
N GLY A 93 -17.44 -2.04 1.90
CA GLY A 93 -16.11 -1.54 1.60
C GLY A 93 -15.11 -2.66 1.28
N LEU A 94 -13.95 -2.27 0.78
CA LEU A 94 -12.82 -3.16 0.50
C LEU A 94 -11.60 -2.70 1.28
N ASP A 95 -11.03 -3.60 2.07
CA ASP A 95 -9.70 -3.46 2.65
C ASP A 95 -8.68 -4.02 1.64
N TYR A 96 -8.06 -3.13 0.86
CA TYR A 96 -7.10 -3.47 -0.18
C TYR A 96 -5.68 -3.45 0.38
N GLY A 97 -4.98 -4.58 0.29
CA GLY A 97 -3.70 -4.77 0.97
C GLY A 97 -3.88 -5.03 2.46
N CYS A 98 -4.86 -5.88 2.81
CA CYS A 98 -5.26 -6.11 4.20
C CYS A 98 -4.19 -6.80 5.05
N GLY A 99 -3.17 -7.41 4.42
CA GLY A 99 -2.10 -8.12 5.11
C GLY A 99 -2.55 -9.39 5.84
N PRO A 100 -1.66 -9.97 6.68
CA PRO A 100 -1.92 -11.24 7.37
C PRO A 100 -2.89 -11.11 8.56
N GLY A 101 -3.09 -9.89 9.10
CA GLY A 101 -3.96 -9.64 10.24
C GLY A 101 -4.87 -8.44 10.01
N PRO A 102 -6.04 -8.61 9.33
CA PRO A 102 -6.92 -7.52 8.89
C PRO A 102 -7.70 -6.88 10.05
N ALA A 103 -6.99 -6.29 11.02
CA ALA A 103 -7.57 -5.71 12.21
C ALA A 103 -8.49 -4.52 11.92
N LEU A 104 -8.16 -3.69 10.92
CA LEU A 104 -9.03 -2.59 10.51
C LEU A 104 -10.39 -3.10 10.01
N ALA A 105 -10.37 -4.11 9.13
CA ALA A 105 -11.61 -4.73 8.66
C ALA A 105 -12.42 -5.36 9.80
N ALA A 106 -11.76 -5.97 10.79
CA ALA A 106 -12.42 -6.51 11.98
C ALA A 106 -13.11 -5.39 12.78
N MET A 107 -12.46 -4.26 12.99
CA MET A 107 -13.06 -3.09 13.69
C MET A 107 -14.28 -2.55 12.94
N LEU A 108 -14.20 -2.40 11.62
CA LEU A 108 -15.30 -1.90 10.80
C LEU A 108 -16.47 -2.89 10.75
N ARG A 109 -16.19 -4.21 10.70
CA ARG A 109 -17.22 -5.26 10.78
C ARG A 109 -17.92 -5.27 12.12
N ALA A 110 -17.17 -5.10 13.23
CA ALA A 110 -17.75 -4.98 14.57
C ALA A 110 -18.67 -3.75 14.70
N ALA A 111 -18.43 -2.69 13.92
CA ALA A 111 -19.30 -1.52 13.82
C ALA A 111 -20.49 -1.69 12.85
N GLY A 112 -20.69 -2.89 12.29
CA GLY A 112 -21.85 -3.22 11.45
C GLY A 112 -21.66 -3.00 9.93
N HIS A 113 -20.41 -2.80 9.48
CA HIS A 113 -20.13 -2.65 8.04
C HIS A 113 -19.71 -3.97 7.38
N ALA A 114 -20.01 -4.12 6.08
CA ALA A 114 -19.58 -5.27 5.28
C ALA A 114 -18.23 -4.95 4.62
N VAL A 115 -17.14 -5.55 5.08
CA VAL A 115 -15.80 -5.30 4.54
C VAL A 115 -15.27 -6.55 3.86
N ALA A 116 -15.04 -6.48 2.54
CA ALA A 116 -14.30 -7.49 1.80
C ALA A 116 -12.78 -7.28 2.01
N LEU A 117 -12.01 -8.35 1.86
CA LEU A 117 -10.55 -8.33 2.00
C LEU A 117 -9.90 -8.66 0.67
N TYR A 118 -8.84 -7.95 0.33
CA TYR A 118 -7.93 -8.34 -0.73
C TYR A 118 -6.49 -8.10 -0.32
N ASP A 119 -5.66 -9.10 -0.57
CA ASP A 119 -4.22 -9.00 -0.48
C ASP A 119 -3.61 -10.08 -1.37
N PRO A 120 -2.62 -9.78 -2.22
CA PRO A 120 -2.05 -10.75 -3.15
C PRO A 120 -1.41 -11.96 -2.46
N PHE A 121 -0.99 -11.84 -1.20
CA PHE A 121 -0.35 -12.91 -0.45
C PHE A 121 -1.26 -13.58 0.58
N PHE A 122 -2.15 -12.82 1.21
CA PHE A 122 -2.88 -13.26 2.41
C PHE A 122 -4.39 -13.41 2.19
N ALA A 123 -4.93 -12.74 1.17
CA ALA A 123 -6.35 -12.81 0.79
C ALA A 123 -6.51 -12.64 -0.74
N PRO A 124 -6.03 -13.61 -1.56
CA PRO A 124 -5.87 -13.43 -3.01
C PRO A 124 -7.16 -13.63 -3.83
N ASP A 125 -8.33 -13.44 -3.22
CA ASP A 125 -9.63 -13.54 -3.94
C ASP A 125 -9.83 -12.33 -4.85
N ALA A 126 -9.43 -12.45 -6.11
CA ALA A 126 -9.60 -11.40 -7.11
C ALA A 126 -11.06 -11.09 -7.45
N ALA A 127 -12.02 -11.96 -7.10
CA ALA A 127 -13.44 -11.72 -7.37
C ALA A 127 -13.99 -10.50 -6.60
N VAL A 128 -13.38 -10.15 -5.46
CA VAL A 128 -13.76 -8.95 -4.71
C VAL A 128 -13.40 -7.66 -5.47
N LEU A 129 -12.40 -7.68 -6.34
CA LEU A 129 -11.96 -6.51 -7.11
C LEU A 129 -12.96 -6.12 -8.23
N ALA A 130 -13.83 -7.04 -8.62
CA ALA A 130 -14.88 -6.78 -9.62
C ALA A 130 -16.15 -6.17 -9.03
N ARG A 131 -16.24 -6.03 -7.72
CA ARG A 131 -17.40 -5.46 -7.02
C ARG A 131 -17.32 -3.93 -6.95
N ARG A 132 -18.47 -3.29 -6.71
CA ARG A 132 -18.57 -1.89 -6.32
C ARG A 132 -18.85 -1.81 -4.81
N TYR A 133 -18.24 -0.85 -4.19
CA TYR A 133 -18.33 -0.60 -2.75
C TYR A 133 -18.84 0.80 -2.47
#